data_449bb014a5e2de961679d40a065e5364
#
_entry.id   449bb014a5e2de961679d40a065e5364
#
_cell.length_a   1.000
_cell.length_b   1.000
_cell.length_c   1.000
_cell.angle_alpha   90.00
_cell.angle_beta   90.00
_cell.angle_gamma   90.00
#
_symmetry.space_group_name_H-M   'P 1'
#
loop_
_entity.id
_entity.type
_entity.pdbx_description
1 polymer ?
#
loop_
_entity_poly.entity_id
_entity_poly.type
_entity_poly.pdbx_seq_one_letter_code
_entity_poly.pdbx_strand_id
1 'polypeptide(L)'
;MDDAERFHYRPDVLEQLLRHGVRPTDRTRPDLVRDFVRDLYKYEIRCLRERYLRRDFPKTEYAGRVDALRQRYPVLALHAREFVDDLDRACDE
;
A
#
# COMPACT_ATOMS: atom_id res chain seq x y z
N MET A 1 -15.65 -19.45 15.39
CA MET A 1 -16.00 -18.78 15.15
C MET A 1 -15.32 -17.94 14.41
N ASP A 2 -14.56 -17.44 14.62
CA ASP A 2 -13.99 -16.55 13.92
C ASP A 2 -13.06 -17.09 13.06
N ASP A 3 -12.77 -18.26 12.96
CA ASP A 3 -11.85 -18.80 12.05
C ASP A 3 -12.25 -18.64 10.66
N ALA A 4 -13.46 -18.25 10.38
CA ALA A 4 -13.88 -18.13 9.01
C ALA A 4 -13.18 -17.02 8.27
N GLU A 5 -12.67 -16.04 8.98
CA GLU A 5 -12.11 -14.92 8.28
C GLU A 5 -10.62 -15.07 8.18
N ARG A 6 -10.18 -15.77 7.16
CA ARG A 6 -8.76 -15.91 6.89
C ARG A 6 -8.46 -15.38 5.50
N PHE A 7 -7.37 -14.62 5.39
CA PHE A 7 -7.01 -13.97 4.16
C PHE A 7 -5.69 -14.52 3.65
N HIS A 8 -5.65 -14.90 2.39
CA HIS A 8 -4.45 -15.47 1.79
C HIS A 8 -3.81 -14.39 0.92
N TYR A 9 -2.93 -13.60 1.52
CA TYR A 9 -2.30 -12.50 0.79
C TYR A 9 -1.42 -13.03 -0.33
N ARG A 10 -1.48 -12.35 -1.46
CA ARG A 10 -0.67 -12.72 -2.61
C ARG A 10 0.80 -12.46 -2.31
N PRO A 11 1.70 -13.36 -2.73
CA PRO A 11 3.13 -13.17 -2.42
C PRO A 11 3.70 -11.86 -2.94
N ASP A 12 3.28 -11.43 -4.14
CA ASP A 12 3.79 -10.18 -4.69
C ASP A 12 3.32 -8.99 -3.86
N VAL A 13 2.10 -9.04 -3.34
CA VAL A 13 1.60 -7.98 -2.48
C VAL A 13 2.35 -7.98 -1.16
N LEU A 14 2.60 -9.16 -0.58
CA LEU A 14 3.34 -9.24 0.68
C LEU A 14 4.73 -8.64 0.54
N GLU A 15 5.37 -8.89 -0.59
CA GLU A 15 6.71 -8.36 -0.81
C GLU A 15 6.68 -6.84 -0.84
N GLN A 16 5.70 -6.26 -1.53
CA GLN A 16 5.59 -4.82 -1.60
C GLN A 16 5.24 -4.22 -0.25
N LEU A 17 4.36 -4.86 0.50
CA LEU A 17 4.00 -4.37 1.82
C LEU A 17 5.20 -4.40 2.75
N LEU A 18 6.03 -5.43 2.64
CA LEU A 18 7.19 -5.53 3.49
C LEU A 18 8.16 -4.38 3.24
N ARG A 19 8.24 -3.90 2.01
CA ARG A 19 9.11 -2.76 1.71
C ARG A 19 8.71 -1.53 2.49
N HIS A 20 7.45 -1.45 2.92
CA HIS A 20 6.97 -0.34 3.72
C HIS A 20 6.83 -0.71 5.19
N GLY A 21 7.41 -1.84 5.58
CA GLY A 21 7.37 -2.27 6.97
C GLY A 21 6.06 -2.87 7.41
N VAL A 22 5.23 -3.32 6.47
CA VAL A 22 3.91 -3.85 6.78
C VAL A 22 3.91 -5.36 6.62
N ARG A 23 3.53 -6.07 7.66
CA ARG A 23 3.48 -7.54 7.64
C ARG A 23 2.12 -8.01 8.11
N PRO A 24 1.16 -8.11 7.21
CA PRO A 24 -0.16 -8.59 7.62
C PRO A 24 -0.13 -10.08 7.89
N THR A 25 -1.04 -10.53 8.76
CA THR A 25 -1.20 -11.95 9.00
C THR A 25 -2.43 -12.42 8.23
N ASP A 26 -2.72 -13.70 8.32
CA ASP A 26 -3.88 -14.23 7.64
C ASP A 26 -5.19 -13.76 8.29
N ARG A 27 -5.10 -13.02 9.38
CA ARG A 27 -6.28 -12.46 10.02
C ARG A 27 -6.37 -10.95 9.87
N THR A 28 -5.41 -10.34 9.21
CA THR A 28 -5.42 -8.90 9.01
C THR A 28 -6.27 -8.57 7.79
N ARG A 29 -7.26 -7.73 7.97
CA ARG A 29 -8.17 -7.39 6.88
C ARG A 29 -7.48 -6.56 5.82
N PRO A 30 -7.64 -6.91 4.54
CA PRO A 30 -6.95 -6.20 3.47
C PRO A 30 -7.31 -4.73 3.37
N ASP A 31 -8.56 -4.36 3.67
CA ASP A 31 -8.95 -2.95 3.59
C ASP A 31 -8.21 -2.12 4.64
N LEU A 32 -7.98 -2.68 5.82
CA LEU A 32 -7.24 -1.97 6.84
C LEU A 32 -5.78 -1.82 6.46
N VAL A 33 -5.21 -2.84 5.84
CA VAL A 33 -3.83 -2.78 5.38
C VAL A 33 -3.69 -1.71 4.32
N ARG A 34 -4.62 -1.68 3.37
CA ARG A 34 -4.56 -0.70 2.30
C ARG A 34 -4.71 0.72 2.85
N ASP A 35 -5.60 0.90 3.81
CA ASP A 35 -5.79 2.20 4.43
C ASP A 35 -4.51 2.66 5.13
N PHE A 36 -3.82 1.74 5.80
CA PHE A 36 -2.58 2.09 6.48
C PHE A 36 -1.52 2.53 5.47
N VAL A 37 -1.37 1.79 4.38
CA VAL A 37 -0.38 2.12 3.36
C VAL A 37 -0.73 3.44 2.67
N ARG A 38 -2.04 3.67 2.44
CA ARG A 38 -2.47 4.93 1.85
C ARG A 38 -2.15 6.10 2.78
N ASP A 39 -2.34 5.93 4.07
CA ASP A 39 -2.03 6.99 5.02
C ASP A 39 -0.53 7.25 5.07
N LEU A 40 0.27 6.20 4.96
CA LEU A 40 1.72 6.36 4.92
C LEU A 40 2.13 7.15 3.67
N TYR A 41 1.53 6.84 2.53
CA TYR A 41 1.81 7.56 1.30
C TYR A 41 1.43 9.03 1.45
N LYS A 42 0.26 9.30 2.02
CA LYS A 42 -0.16 10.69 2.21
C LYS A 42 0.78 11.44 3.12
N TYR A 43 1.30 10.77 4.14
CA TYR A 43 2.26 11.40 5.04
C TYR A 43 3.54 11.75 4.28
N GLU A 44 4.03 10.85 3.43
CA GLU A 44 5.25 11.13 2.67
C GLU A 44 5.04 12.25 1.66
N ILE A 45 3.84 12.30 1.05
CA ILE A 45 3.53 13.40 0.13
C ILE A 45 3.54 14.73 0.89
N ARG A 46 3.00 14.73 2.10
CA ARG A 46 2.98 15.96 2.90
C ARG A 46 4.41 16.38 3.26
N CYS A 47 5.25 15.44 3.62
CA CYS A 47 6.64 15.76 3.93
C CYS A 47 7.37 16.31 2.71
N LEU A 48 7.11 15.74 1.53
CA LEU A 48 7.73 16.20 0.31
C LEU A 48 7.28 17.63 0.00
N ARG A 49 5.99 17.92 0.19
CA ARG A 49 5.48 19.25 -0.05
C ARG A 49 6.12 20.26 0.90
N GLU A 50 6.31 19.89 2.16
CA GLU A 50 6.94 20.77 3.11
C GLU A 50 8.38 21.07 2.72
N ARG A 51 9.09 20.06 2.21
CA ARG A 51 10.45 20.27 1.74
C ARG A 51 10.47 21.22 0.54
N TYR A 52 9.49 21.07 -0.35
CA TYR A 52 9.40 21.97 -1.48
C TYR A 52 9.14 23.40 -1.01
N LEU A 53 8.26 23.58 -0.04
CA LEU A 53 7.96 24.91 0.47
C LEU A 53 9.14 25.51 1.20
N ARG A 54 10.02 24.71 1.77
CA ARG A 54 11.26 25.20 2.37
C ARG A 54 12.35 25.40 1.34
N ARG A 55 12.04 25.12 0.07
CA ARG A 55 12.99 25.29 -1.03
C ARG A 55 14.20 24.37 -0.92
N ASP A 56 13.98 23.15 -0.41
CA ASP A 56 15.05 22.17 -0.36
C ASP A 56 15.43 21.70 -1.77
N PHE A 57 14.57 21.89 -2.76
CA PHE A 57 14.86 21.57 -4.15
C PHE A 57 14.03 22.49 -5.05
N PRO A 58 14.43 22.66 -6.32
CA PRO A 58 13.74 23.59 -7.19
C PRO A 58 12.37 23.08 -7.63
N LYS A 59 11.52 24.02 -8.03
CA LYS A 59 10.16 23.71 -8.44
C LYS A 59 10.16 22.72 -9.61
N THR A 60 11.16 22.80 -10.48
CA THR A 60 11.21 21.92 -11.64
C THR A 60 11.38 20.46 -11.25
N GLU A 61 11.84 20.16 -10.03
CA GLU A 61 12.01 18.79 -9.59
C GLU A 61 10.80 18.26 -8.84
N TYR A 62 9.86 19.11 -8.47
CA TYR A 62 8.77 18.68 -7.60
C TYR A 62 7.93 17.58 -8.24
N ALA A 63 7.51 17.76 -9.50
CA ALA A 63 6.67 16.79 -10.17
C ALA A 63 7.38 15.45 -10.30
N GLY A 64 8.67 15.46 -10.61
CA GLY A 64 9.43 14.23 -10.71
C GLY A 64 9.54 13.50 -9.38
N ARG A 65 9.70 14.26 -8.29
CA ARG A 65 9.81 13.66 -6.97
C ARG A 65 8.47 13.07 -6.53
N VAL A 66 7.35 13.73 -6.86
CA VAL A 66 6.04 13.19 -6.57
C VAL A 66 5.82 11.89 -7.35
N ASP A 67 6.24 11.88 -8.61
CA ASP A 67 6.08 10.70 -9.44
C ASP A 67 6.94 9.54 -8.92
N ALA A 68 8.16 9.84 -8.51
CA ALA A 68 9.03 8.79 -7.96
C ALA A 68 8.44 8.22 -6.68
N LEU A 69 7.84 9.07 -5.86
CA LEU A 69 7.23 8.61 -4.62
C LEU A 69 6.02 7.72 -4.94
N ARG A 70 5.21 8.12 -5.93
CA ARG A 70 4.07 7.30 -6.31
C ARG A 70 4.51 5.92 -6.78
N GLN A 71 5.62 5.84 -7.48
CA GLN A 71 6.10 4.57 -7.99
C GLN A 71 6.62 3.64 -6.89
N ARG A 72 6.84 4.17 -5.71
CA ARG A 72 7.23 3.32 -4.58
C ARG A 72 6.02 2.69 -3.90
N TYR A 73 4.81 3.04 -4.33
CA TYR A 73 3.58 2.52 -3.73
C TYR A 73 2.69 1.86 -4.78
N PRO A 74 3.23 0.93 -5.58
CA PRO A 74 2.41 0.31 -6.63
C PRO A 74 1.24 -0.46 -6.07
N VAL A 75 1.33 -0.92 -4.81
CA VAL A 75 0.25 -1.69 -4.22
C VAL A 75 -1.01 -0.84 -4.08
N LEU A 76 -0.89 0.48 -4.05
CA LEU A 76 -2.07 1.33 -3.94
C LEU A 76 -2.88 1.40 -5.23
N ALA A 77 -2.35 0.91 -6.34
CA ALA A 77 -3.13 0.81 -7.56
C ALA A 77 -4.13 -0.33 -7.50
N LEU A 78 -3.99 -1.21 -6.52
CA LEU A 78 -4.89 -2.35 -6.37
C LEU A 78 -5.99 -2.01 -5.38
N HIS A 79 -7.16 -2.62 -5.58
CA HIS A 79 -8.20 -2.55 -4.57
C HIS A 79 -7.86 -3.52 -3.45
N ALA A 80 -8.41 -3.29 -2.27
CA ALA A 80 -8.10 -4.16 -1.13
C ALA A 80 -8.40 -5.63 -1.43
N ARG A 81 -9.48 -5.90 -2.17
CA ARG A 81 -9.84 -7.27 -2.48
C ARG A 81 -8.81 -7.95 -3.37
N GLU A 82 -7.99 -7.18 -4.04
CA GLU A 82 -6.96 -7.73 -4.91
C GLU A 82 -5.67 -8.05 -4.17
N PHE A 83 -5.62 -7.72 -2.87
CA PHE A 83 -4.45 -8.05 -2.08
C PHE A 83 -4.40 -9.53 -1.75
N VAL A 84 -5.52 -10.23 -1.84
CA VAL A 84 -5.63 -11.61 -1.43
C VAL A 84 -6.11 -12.46 -2.59
N ASP A 85 -5.82 -13.76 -2.49
CA ASP A 85 -6.30 -14.69 -3.49
C ASP A 85 -7.73 -15.07 -3.23
N ASP A 86 -8.43 -15.42 -4.30
CA ASP A 86 -9.82 -15.84 -4.20
C ASP A 86 -9.90 -17.33 -4.05
N LEU A 87 -9.08 -17.90 -3.20
CA LEU A 87 -9.05 -19.34 -3.07
C LEU A 87 -10.38 -19.91 -2.59
N ASP A 88 -11.02 -19.21 -1.65
CA ASP A 88 -12.29 -19.70 -1.15
C ASP A 88 -13.35 -19.65 -2.21
N ARG A 89 -13.33 -18.61 -3.03
CA ARG A 89 -14.31 -18.50 -4.08
C ARG A 89 -14.10 -19.58 -5.13
N ALA A 90 -12.85 -19.89 -5.43
CA ALA A 90 -12.57 -20.93 -6.38
C ALA A 90 -13.04 -22.28 -5.88
N CYS A 91 -12.95 -22.49 -4.57
CA CYS A 91 -13.38 -23.74 -4.03
C CYS A 91 -14.90 -23.90 -4.07
N ASP A 92 -15.59 -22.81 -4.10
CA ASP A 92 -17.05 -22.91 -4.16
C ASP A 92 -17.52 -23.33 -5.50
N GLU A 93 -16.72 -23.30 -6.51
CA GLU A 93 -17.18 -23.73 -7.78
C GLU A 93 -16.95 -25.16 -7.96
#